data_340f450e22a2617a002419c16ff8ae17
#
_entry.id   340f450e22a2617a002419c16ff8ae17
#
_cell.length_a   1.000
_cell.length_b   1.000
_cell.length_c   1.000
_cell.angle_alpha   90.00
_cell.angle_beta   90.00
_cell.angle_gamma   90.00
#
_symmetry.space_group_name_H-M   'P 1'
#
loop_
_entity.id
_entity.type
_entity.pdbx_description
1 polymer ?
#
loop_
_entity_poly.entity_id
_entity_poly.type
_entity_poly.pdbx_seq_one_letter_code
_entity_poly.pdbx_strand_id
1 'polypeptide(L)'
;KFTKIINLDKPWGSSFINKDELIITEKNGKIKIVNINSGEVLEVDHNLNFLKVGQGGLLDILHKDNFLWISYSEDRGNWKTSTSIAKAKLDKKELNFKNIFQAEPPIDSGYHFGSRLAIKDNYLFASAGERGQGMIAQDPTKHPGSIIRIHLDGSIPKDNPKFEGKTDWLPEIYQIGVRNPQGLTVSNYDGKIYLSNHGAKGGDWFGEAKKGENYGWKILGWGGKNYSGSKIGPKWKPGFTKAIQYWVPSIATSAITIYEGNEFKDWNG
;
A
#
# COMPACT_ATOMS: atom_id res chain seq x y z
N LYS A 1 -14.68 -19.13 -17.87
CA LYS A 1 -13.87 -18.88 -19.08
C LYS A 1 -13.18 -17.54 -18.93
N PHE A 2 -11.85 -17.47 -19.07
CA PHE A 2 -11.11 -16.22 -19.06
C PHE A 2 -10.99 -15.68 -20.48
N THR A 3 -11.26 -14.38 -20.65
CA THR A 3 -11.05 -13.68 -21.91
C THR A 3 -9.96 -12.64 -21.70
N LYS A 4 -8.89 -12.71 -22.49
CA LYS A 4 -7.82 -11.73 -22.47
C LYS A 4 -8.28 -10.46 -23.18
N ILE A 5 -8.17 -9.31 -22.51
CA ILE A 5 -8.52 -7.99 -23.07
C ILE A 5 -7.30 -7.37 -23.74
N ILE A 6 -6.21 -7.20 -22.98
CA ILE A 6 -4.97 -6.57 -23.47
C ILE A 6 -3.73 -7.18 -22.81
N ASN A 7 -2.55 -6.77 -23.31
CA ASN A 7 -1.26 -6.96 -22.62
C ASN A 7 -0.80 -5.64 -22.02
N LEU A 8 -0.25 -5.69 -20.81
CA LEU A 8 0.34 -4.57 -20.09
C LEU A 8 1.78 -4.90 -19.69
N ASP A 9 2.63 -3.87 -19.54
CA ASP A 9 4.00 -4.04 -19.06
C ASP A 9 4.10 -3.75 -17.56
N LYS A 10 4.15 -4.81 -16.75
CA LYS A 10 4.27 -4.73 -15.28
C LYS A 10 3.18 -3.87 -14.63
N PRO A 11 1.88 -4.17 -14.88
CA PRO A 11 0.80 -3.46 -14.22
C PRO A 11 0.92 -3.64 -12.71
N TRP A 12 0.61 -2.58 -11.94
CA TRP A 12 0.74 -2.63 -10.50
C TRP A 12 -0.58 -2.31 -9.77
N GLY A 13 -1.16 -1.16 -10.00
CA GLY A 13 -2.42 -0.72 -9.43
C GLY A 13 -3.47 -0.46 -10.48
N SER A 14 -4.74 -0.58 -10.11
CA SER A 14 -5.85 -0.28 -11.01
C SER A 14 -7.09 0.15 -10.25
N SER A 15 -7.90 1.00 -10.88
CA SER A 15 -9.19 1.45 -10.36
C SER A 15 -10.17 1.70 -11.49
N PHE A 16 -11.43 1.33 -11.33
CA PHE A 16 -12.47 1.73 -12.26
C PHE A 16 -12.71 3.23 -12.16
N ILE A 17 -12.72 3.93 -13.30
CA ILE A 17 -13.11 5.34 -13.39
C ILE A 17 -14.56 5.52 -13.84
N ASN A 18 -15.11 4.50 -14.45
CA ASN A 18 -16.53 4.29 -14.72
C ASN A 18 -16.77 2.80 -14.99
N LYS A 19 -17.99 2.39 -15.38
CA LYS A 19 -18.37 0.99 -15.60
C LYS A 19 -17.60 0.28 -16.72
N ASP A 20 -17.04 1.01 -17.67
CA ASP A 20 -16.39 0.49 -18.88
C ASP A 20 -14.89 0.77 -18.93
N GLU A 21 -14.35 1.63 -18.07
CA GLU A 21 -12.96 2.08 -18.14
C GLU A 21 -12.22 1.85 -16.83
N LEU A 22 -11.05 1.25 -16.95
CA LEU A 22 -10.12 0.96 -15.88
C LEU A 22 -8.86 1.79 -16.06
N ILE A 23 -8.50 2.63 -15.09
CA ILE A 23 -7.20 3.29 -15.03
C ILE A 23 -6.19 2.35 -14.39
N ILE A 24 -5.00 2.26 -14.97
CA ILE A 24 -3.97 1.29 -14.58
C ILE A 24 -2.61 2.00 -14.54
N THR A 25 -1.84 1.73 -13.50
CA THR A 25 -0.43 2.11 -13.44
C THR A 25 0.45 0.97 -13.92
N GLU A 26 1.44 1.28 -14.72
CA GLU A 26 2.55 0.40 -15.01
C GLU A 26 3.78 0.86 -14.22
N LYS A 27 4.46 -0.05 -13.57
CA LYS A 27 5.61 0.22 -12.70
C LYS A 27 6.75 1.00 -13.40
N ASN A 28 6.82 0.90 -14.72
CA ASN A 28 7.80 1.60 -15.55
C ASN A 28 7.51 3.10 -15.77
N GLY A 29 6.38 3.62 -15.27
CA GLY A 29 6.04 5.02 -15.31
C GLY A 29 4.92 5.39 -16.29
N LYS A 30 4.11 4.43 -16.73
CA LYS A 30 2.97 4.71 -17.59
C LYS A 30 1.66 4.65 -16.81
N ILE A 31 0.74 5.53 -17.17
CA ILE A 31 -0.65 5.48 -16.73
C ILE A 31 -1.50 5.24 -17.96
N LYS A 32 -2.36 4.23 -17.90
CA LYS A 32 -3.21 3.83 -19.01
C LYS A 32 -4.67 3.78 -18.59
N ILE A 33 -5.56 4.24 -19.46
CA ILE A 33 -6.99 4.00 -19.35
C ILE A 33 -7.37 2.96 -20.39
N VAL A 34 -7.99 1.90 -19.94
CA VAL A 34 -8.36 0.74 -20.75
C VAL A 34 -9.87 0.61 -20.77
N ASN A 35 -10.47 0.61 -21.95
CA ASN A 35 -11.86 0.21 -22.10
C ASN A 35 -11.93 -1.32 -22.06
N ILE A 36 -12.61 -1.86 -21.06
CA ILE A 36 -12.66 -3.31 -20.81
C ILE A 36 -13.52 -4.08 -21.83
N ASN A 37 -14.39 -3.40 -22.57
CA ASN A 37 -15.25 -4.01 -23.59
C ASN A 37 -14.58 -4.05 -24.97
N SER A 38 -13.94 -2.95 -25.39
CA SER A 38 -13.29 -2.84 -26.70
C SER A 38 -11.81 -3.22 -26.68
N GLY A 39 -11.15 -3.18 -25.52
CA GLY A 39 -9.69 -3.33 -25.41
C GLY A 39 -8.91 -2.09 -25.84
N GLU A 40 -9.59 -0.97 -26.10
CA GLU A 40 -8.96 0.30 -26.48
C GLU A 40 -8.16 0.87 -25.31
N VAL A 41 -6.96 1.37 -25.61
CA VAL A 41 -6.00 1.87 -24.60
C VAL A 41 -5.64 3.31 -24.89
N LEU A 42 -5.80 4.15 -23.90
CA LEU A 42 -5.32 5.52 -23.89
C LEU A 42 -4.17 5.63 -22.87
N GLU A 43 -2.98 5.99 -23.32
CA GLU A 43 -1.87 6.36 -22.45
C GLU A 43 -2.02 7.84 -22.07
N VAL A 44 -1.93 8.17 -20.78
CA VAL A 44 -2.13 9.53 -20.25
C VAL A 44 -0.83 10.04 -19.67
N ASP A 45 -0.41 11.21 -20.08
CA ASP A 45 0.78 11.89 -19.57
C ASP A 45 0.60 12.35 -18.11
N HIS A 46 1.72 12.44 -17.38
CA HIS A 46 1.71 12.89 -15.99
C HIS A 46 3.04 13.55 -15.58
N ASN A 47 2.99 14.35 -14.51
CA ASN A 47 4.11 15.15 -14.00
C ASN A 47 4.84 14.53 -12.79
N LEU A 48 4.61 13.24 -12.45
CA LEU A 48 5.23 12.62 -11.28
C LEU A 48 6.75 12.47 -11.46
N ASN A 49 7.50 12.94 -10.47
CA ASN A 49 8.94 12.71 -10.37
C ASN A 49 9.21 11.40 -9.59
N PHE A 50 9.40 10.31 -10.29
CA PHE A 50 9.59 8.98 -9.70
C PHE A 50 10.92 8.34 -10.11
N LEU A 51 11.43 7.47 -9.25
CA LEU A 51 12.60 6.66 -9.54
C LEU A 51 12.19 5.18 -9.64
N LYS A 52 12.40 4.58 -10.82
CA LYS A 52 12.22 3.16 -11.03
C LYS A 52 13.41 2.40 -10.48
N VAL A 53 13.32 1.90 -9.26
CA VAL A 53 14.38 1.15 -8.59
C VAL A 53 13.82 -0.09 -7.89
N GLY A 54 14.32 -1.26 -8.24
CA GLY A 54 13.89 -2.53 -7.62
C GLY A 54 12.36 -2.75 -7.70
N GLN A 55 11.69 -2.68 -6.55
CA GLN A 55 10.23 -2.81 -6.43
C GLN A 55 9.50 -1.48 -6.66
N GLY A 56 10.22 -0.35 -6.73
CA GLY A 56 9.64 0.98 -6.93
C GLY A 56 9.25 1.29 -8.38
N GLY A 57 8.54 2.38 -8.57
CA GLY A 57 7.96 2.90 -9.80
C GLY A 57 6.64 3.61 -9.53
N LEU A 58 5.73 3.66 -10.50
CA LEU A 58 4.31 3.95 -10.21
C LEU A 58 3.69 2.71 -9.58
N LEU A 59 2.90 2.90 -8.53
CA LEU A 59 2.40 1.80 -7.70
C LEU A 59 0.86 1.82 -7.69
N ASP A 60 0.20 2.00 -6.55
CA ASP A 60 -1.25 1.92 -6.51
C ASP A 60 -1.94 3.19 -7.02
N ILE A 61 -3.15 3.03 -7.53
CA ILE A 61 -4.00 4.14 -7.98
C ILE A 61 -5.45 3.90 -7.59
N LEU A 62 -6.09 4.91 -7.02
CA LEU A 62 -7.52 4.89 -6.69
C LEU A 62 -8.23 6.06 -7.37
N HIS A 63 -9.47 5.82 -7.78
CA HIS A 63 -10.40 6.83 -8.28
C HIS A 63 -11.58 6.99 -7.32
N LYS A 64 -11.92 8.23 -7.00
CA LYS A 64 -13.16 8.60 -6.30
C LYS A 64 -13.55 10.03 -6.65
N ASP A 65 -14.83 10.27 -6.92
CA ASP A 65 -15.41 11.62 -7.09
C ASP A 65 -14.62 12.53 -8.06
N ASN A 66 -14.24 11.99 -9.22
CA ASN A 66 -13.44 12.67 -10.25
C ASN A 66 -12.02 13.05 -9.84
N PHE A 67 -11.47 12.45 -8.78
CA PHE A 67 -10.09 12.57 -8.35
C PHE A 67 -9.37 11.22 -8.37
N LEU A 68 -8.07 11.30 -8.54
CA LEU A 68 -7.14 10.17 -8.47
C LEU A 68 -6.17 10.38 -7.31
N TRP A 69 -5.89 9.30 -6.59
CA TRP A 69 -4.79 9.20 -5.64
C TRP A 69 -3.84 8.12 -6.14
N ILE A 70 -2.57 8.46 -6.22
CA ILE A 70 -1.53 7.54 -6.66
C ILE A 70 -0.43 7.43 -5.61
N SER A 71 0.04 6.23 -5.36
CA SER A 71 1.28 6.00 -4.61
C SER A 71 2.43 5.69 -5.58
N TYR A 72 3.62 6.11 -5.25
CA TYR A 72 4.78 5.93 -6.11
C TYR A 72 6.09 6.04 -5.33
N SER A 73 7.17 5.53 -5.92
CA SER A 73 8.52 5.74 -5.40
C SER A 73 9.05 7.08 -5.86
N GLU A 74 8.84 8.13 -5.06
CA GLU A 74 9.30 9.47 -5.36
C GLU A 74 10.82 9.54 -5.37
N ASP A 75 11.38 10.15 -6.41
CA ASP A 75 12.80 10.50 -6.47
C ASP A 75 13.09 11.67 -5.51
N ARG A 76 13.90 11.39 -4.49
CA ARG A 76 14.32 12.37 -3.46
C ARG A 76 15.77 12.80 -3.65
N GLY A 77 16.36 12.52 -4.80
CA GLY A 77 17.75 12.79 -5.12
C GLY A 77 18.73 11.80 -4.46
N ASN A 78 19.93 11.73 -5.01
CA ASN A 78 21.02 10.87 -4.51
C ASN A 78 20.61 9.39 -4.35
N TRP A 79 19.84 8.86 -5.31
CA TRP A 79 19.29 7.48 -5.29
C TRP A 79 18.34 7.16 -4.14
N LYS A 80 17.99 8.14 -3.33
CA LYS A 80 17.01 7.98 -2.25
C LYS A 80 15.60 8.11 -2.77
N THR A 81 14.71 7.30 -2.24
CA THR A 81 13.29 7.28 -2.59
C THR A 81 12.42 7.27 -1.34
N SER A 82 11.25 7.86 -1.46
CA SER A 82 10.17 7.74 -0.48
C SER A 82 8.96 7.03 -1.09
N THR A 83 8.17 6.34 -0.27
CA THR A 83 6.78 6.05 -0.61
C THR A 83 6.01 7.34 -0.48
N SER A 84 5.55 7.88 -1.59
CA SER A 84 4.82 9.15 -1.64
C SER A 84 3.44 8.98 -2.24
N ILE A 85 2.53 9.88 -1.90
CA ILE A 85 1.15 9.89 -2.39
C ILE A 85 0.88 11.24 -3.03
N ALA A 86 0.34 11.21 -4.23
CA ALA A 86 -0.09 12.40 -4.93
C ALA A 86 -1.56 12.31 -5.34
N LYS A 87 -2.19 13.46 -5.49
CA LYS A 87 -3.59 13.63 -5.89
C LYS A 87 -3.67 14.47 -7.17
N ALA A 88 -4.54 14.07 -8.09
CA ALA A 88 -4.90 14.85 -9.28
C ALA A 88 -6.41 14.82 -9.51
N LYS A 89 -6.94 15.81 -10.23
CA LYS A 89 -8.24 15.68 -10.86
C LYS A 89 -8.10 14.76 -12.07
N LEU A 90 -9.09 13.90 -12.30
CA LEU A 90 -9.11 13.04 -13.48
C LEU A 90 -9.23 13.90 -14.75
N ASP A 91 -8.23 13.82 -15.59
CA ASP A 91 -8.22 14.36 -16.94
C ASP A 91 -7.59 13.29 -17.86
N LYS A 92 -8.26 13.00 -18.98
CA LYS A 92 -7.77 11.97 -19.92
C LYS A 92 -6.68 12.50 -20.86
N LYS A 93 -6.38 13.80 -20.83
CA LYS A 93 -5.30 14.38 -21.63
C LYS A 93 -4.00 14.42 -20.87
N GLU A 94 -4.04 14.90 -19.61
CA GLU A 94 -2.87 15.05 -18.76
C GLU A 94 -3.27 15.01 -17.29
N LEU A 95 -2.48 14.30 -16.48
CA LEU A 95 -2.69 14.18 -15.05
C LEU A 95 -1.67 15.03 -14.28
N ASN A 96 -2.12 16.16 -13.76
CA ASN A 96 -1.32 17.09 -12.98
C ASN A 96 -1.41 16.74 -11.48
N PHE A 97 -0.56 15.84 -11.03
CA PHE A 97 -0.48 15.39 -9.65
C PHE A 97 0.21 16.42 -8.73
N LYS A 98 -0.33 16.55 -7.52
CA LYS A 98 0.31 17.29 -6.41
C LYS A 98 0.51 16.34 -5.24
N ASN A 99 1.72 16.32 -4.67
CA ASN A 99 2.00 15.54 -3.49
C ASN A 99 1.13 15.99 -2.32
N ILE A 100 0.56 15.01 -1.62
CA ILE A 100 -0.22 15.20 -0.39
C ILE A 100 0.40 14.46 0.80
N PHE A 101 1.36 13.56 0.54
CA PHE A 101 2.13 12.84 1.56
C PHE A 101 3.48 12.38 0.99
N GLN A 102 4.52 12.46 1.82
CA GLN A 102 5.86 11.97 1.53
C GLN A 102 6.40 11.24 2.76
N ALA A 103 6.75 9.97 2.63
CA ALA A 103 7.30 9.21 3.75
C ALA A 103 8.73 9.70 4.08
N GLU A 104 8.98 9.93 5.36
CA GLU A 104 10.29 10.33 5.90
C GLU A 104 10.86 9.24 6.81
N PRO A 105 12.18 9.03 6.78
CA PRO A 105 13.17 9.61 5.86
C PRO A 105 13.15 8.94 4.47
N PRO A 106 13.65 9.62 3.43
CA PRO A 106 13.95 8.97 2.16
C PRO A 106 15.11 7.99 2.31
N ILE A 107 15.02 6.83 1.65
CA ILE A 107 15.97 5.73 1.82
C ILE A 107 16.53 5.29 0.47
N ASP A 108 17.84 5.07 0.40
CA ASP A 108 18.51 4.41 -0.72
C ASP A 108 18.24 2.90 -0.63
N SER A 109 17.13 2.49 -1.18
CA SER A 109 16.71 1.08 -1.25
C SER A 109 15.63 0.88 -2.30
N GLY A 110 15.77 -0.20 -3.06
CA GLY A 110 14.75 -0.66 -4.02
C GLY A 110 13.72 -1.63 -3.42
N TYR A 111 13.70 -1.83 -2.09
CA TYR A 111 12.83 -2.83 -1.45
C TYR A 111 11.66 -2.22 -0.70
N HIS A 112 10.60 -3.01 -0.54
CA HIS A 112 9.51 -2.89 0.42
C HIS A 112 8.89 -1.49 0.49
N PHE A 113 8.30 -1.03 -0.62
CA PHE A 113 7.59 0.26 -0.65
C PHE A 113 6.21 0.18 0.03
N GLY A 114 5.62 -1.03 0.16
CA GLY A 114 4.22 -1.19 0.55
C GLY A 114 3.32 -0.59 -0.52
N SER A 115 2.89 0.65 -0.31
CA SER A 115 2.25 1.57 -1.27
C SER A 115 0.79 1.27 -1.62
N ARG A 116 0.14 0.28 -1.02
CA ARG A 116 -1.27 0.03 -1.25
C ARG A 116 -2.12 1.11 -0.59
N LEU A 117 -3.15 1.56 -1.29
CA LEU A 117 -4.09 2.60 -0.90
C LEU A 117 -5.48 2.03 -0.60
N ALA A 118 -6.20 2.64 0.35
CA ALA A 118 -7.61 2.38 0.57
C ALA A 118 -8.30 3.67 1.05
N ILE A 119 -9.51 3.93 0.54
CA ILE A 119 -10.30 5.08 0.97
C ILE A 119 -11.48 4.57 1.80
N LYS A 120 -11.57 5.06 3.04
CA LYS A 120 -12.73 4.85 3.91
C LYS A 120 -13.24 6.20 4.38
N ASP A 121 -14.52 6.47 4.14
CA ASP A 121 -15.14 7.76 4.43
C ASP A 121 -14.35 8.92 3.76
N ASN A 122 -13.87 9.87 4.55
CA ASN A 122 -13.03 10.98 4.10
C ASN A 122 -11.55 10.78 4.40
N TYR A 123 -11.12 9.54 4.66
CA TYR A 123 -9.74 9.22 4.98
C TYR A 123 -9.10 8.35 3.90
N LEU A 124 -7.86 8.67 3.60
CA LEU A 124 -6.97 7.84 2.82
C LEU A 124 -6.05 7.07 3.77
N PHE A 125 -6.08 5.76 3.66
CA PHE A 125 -5.13 4.86 4.29
C PHE A 125 -4.10 4.42 3.27
N ALA A 126 -2.84 4.37 3.68
CA ALA A 126 -1.75 3.92 2.83
C ALA A 126 -0.77 3.06 3.60
N SER A 127 -0.20 2.07 2.94
CA SER A 127 0.87 1.27 3.52
C SER A 127 2.24 1.82 3.12
N ALA A 128 3.13 2.02 4.09
CA ALA A 128 4.53 2.33 3.89
C ALA A 128 5.39 1.14 4.33
N GLY A 129 6.04 0.47 3.41
CA GLY A 129 6.93 -0.64 3.71
C GLY A 129 8.22 -0.19 4.41
N GLU A 130 8.92 -1.10 5.08
CA GLU A 130 10.10 -0.80 5.90
C GLU A 130 11.41 -0.62 5.09
N ARG A 131 11.32 -0.64 3.78
CA ARG A 131 12.39 -0.29 2.84
C ARG A 131 13.67 -1.12 3.00
N GLY A 132 13.57 -2.36 3.49
CA GLY A 132 14.73 -3.24 3.78
C GLY A 132 15.46 -2.91 5.08
N GLN A 133 14.99 -1.94 5.86
CA GLN A 133 15.64 -1.47 7.09
C GLN A 133 15.19 -2.21 8.36
N GLY A 134 14.30 -3.19 8.22
CA GLY A 134 13.89 -4.08 9.31
C GLY A 134 13.34 -3.37 10.53
N MET A 135 14.21 -3.04 11.49
CA MET A 135 13.81 -2.43 12.77
C MET A 135 13.25 -1.01 12.68
N ILE A 136 13.37 -0.33 11.54
CA ILE A 136 12.73 0.98 11.32
C ILE A 136 11.22 0.89 11.52
N ALA A 137 10.62 -0.27 11.27
CA ALA A 137 9.20 -0.52 11.48
C ALA A 137 8.75 -0.43 12.95
N GLN A 138 9.68 -0.35 13.90
CA GLN A 138 9.42 -0.16 15.32
C GLN A 138 9.67 1.29 15.79
N ASP A 139 10.06 2.17 14.87
CA ASP A 139 10.39 3.55 15.17
C ASP A 139 9.25 4.48 14.69
N PRO A 140 8.37 4.95 15.59
CA PRO A 140 7.23 5.79 15.22
C PRO A 140 7.62 7.23 14.83
N THR A 141 8.90 7.59 14.92
CA THR A 141 9.44 8.87 14.44
C THR A 141 9.76 8.82 12.93
N LYS A 142 9.45 7.69 12.27
CA LYS A 142 9.70 7.44 10.85
C LYS A 142 8.49 6.74 10.24
N HIS A 143 8.17 7.08 8.99
CA HIS A 143 7.03 6.48 8.28
C HIS A 143 7.27 5.05 7.78
N PRO A 144 8.49 4.63 7.34
CA PRO A 144 8.68 3.28 6.83
C PRO A 144 8.34 2.19 7.86
N GLY A 145 7.56 1.20 7.44
CA GLY A 145 7.09 0.11 8.31
C GLY A 145 5.77 0.42 9.02
N SER A 146 4.94 1.30 8.46
CA SER A 146 3.69 1.74 9.07
C SER A 146 2.50 1.73 8.11
N ILE A 147 1.32 1.87 8.68
CA ILE A 147 0.09 2.27 7.99
C ILE A 147 -0.15 3.73 8.29
N ILE A 148 -0.33 4.52 7.25
CA ILE A 148 -0.59 5.95 7.26
C ILE A 148 -2.10 6.18 7.18
N ARG A 149 -2.61 7.20 7.89
CA ARG A 149 -3.98 7.72 7.76
C ARG A 149 -3.95 9.23 7.67
N ILE A 150 -4.43 9.75 6.56
CA ILE A 150 -4.58 11.19 6.28
C ILE A 150 -5.97 11.48 5.73
N HIS A 151 -6.37 12.74 5.70
CA HIS A 151 -7.55 13.15 4.92
C HIS A 151 -7.26 13.06 3.42
N LEU A 152 -8.31 13.11 2.59
CA LEU A 152 -8.19 13.03 1.12
C LEU A 152 -7.46 14.23 0.48
N ASP A 153 -7.19 15.27 1.25
CA ASP A 153 -6.40 16.46 0.85
C ASP A 153 -4.97 16.45 1.42
N GLY A 154 -4.62 15.42 2.21
CA GLY A 154 -3.31 15.27 2.86
C GLY A 154 -3.25 15.84 4.27
N SER A 155 -4.27 16.54 4.75
CA SER A 155 -4.30 17.04 6.13
C SER A 155 -4.40 15.91 7.15
N ILE A 156 -3.90 16.18 8.36
CA ILE A 156 -3.74 15.17 9.41
C ILE A 156 -5.03 15.07 10.24
N PRO A 157 -5.64 13.87 10.38
CA PRO A 157 -6.78 13.66 11.25
C PRO A 157 -6.43 13.92 12.72
N LYS A 158 -7.24 14.74 13.39
CA LYS A 158 -7.02 15.11 14.81
C LYS A 158 -7.10 13.90 15.76
N ASP A 159 -7.80 12.88 15.36
CA ASP A 159 -8.03 11.64 16.11
C ASP A 159 -7.06 10.51 15.73
N ASN A 160 -6.00 10.77 14.97
CA ASN A 160 -4.92 9.80 14.80
C ASN A 160 -4.32 9.41 16.15
N PRO A 161 -3.71 8.21 16.26
CA PRO A 161 -3.16 7.76 17.53
C PRO A 161 -2.19 8.78 18.13
N LYS A 162 -2.30 8.99 19.43
CA LYS A 162 -1.31 9.71 20.23
C LYS A 162 -0.82 8.75 21.30
N PHE A 163 0.48 8.63 21.43
CA PHE A 163 1.09 7.72 22.39
C PHE A 163 1.61 8.50 23.57
N GLU A 164 1.10 8.18 24.74
CA GLU A 164 1.53 8.81 25.99
C GLU A 164 3.03 8.69 26.17
N GLY A 165 3.68 9.81 26.51
CA GLY A 165 5.14 9.88 26.68
C GLY A 165 5.98 9.81 25.39
N LYS A 166 5.35 9.79 24.19
CA LYS A 166 6.03 9.80 22.88
C LYS A 166 5.58 11.01 22.07
N THR A 167 6.22 12.15 22.31
CA THR A 167 5.89 13.43 21.66
C THR A 167 6.38 13.53 20.21
N ASP A 168 7.27 12.64 19.81
CA ASP A 168 7.93 12.57 18.50
C ASP A 168 7.31 11.53 17.54
N TRP A 169 6.20 10.91 17.91
CA TRP A 169 5.42 10.05 17.01
C TRP A 169 4.84 10.87 15.86
N LEU A 170 5.13 10.46 14.62
CA LEU A 170 4.65 11.16 13.43
C LEU A 170 3.12 11.11 13.34
N PRO A 171 2.46 12.25 13.17
CA PRO A 171 1.01 12.36 13.34
C PRO A 171 0.19 11.67 12.22
N GLU A 172 0.78 11.33 11.10
CA GLU A 172 0.16 10.57 10.01
C GLU A 172 0.07 9.08 10.29
N ILE A 173 0.89 8.58 11.22
CA ILE A 173 0.98 7.13 11.50
C ILE A 173 -0.26 6.65 12.23
N TYR A 174 -0.92 5.66 11.64
CA TYR A 174 -2.07 4.97 12.21
C TYR A 174 -1.70 3.69 12.96
N GLN A 175 -0.71 2.95 12.44
CA GLN A 175 -0.24 1.66 12.96
C GLN A 175 1.22 1.42 12.53
N ILE A 176 2.02 0.72 13.34
CA ILE A 176 3.40 0.38 13.04
C ILE A 176 3.64 -1.13 12.98
N GLY A 177 4.88 -1.52 12.68
CA GLY A 177 5.32 -2.91 12.78
C GLY A 177 4.98 -3.78 11.58
N VAL A 178 4.83 -3.19 10.40
CA VAL A 178 4.62 -3.91 9.14
C VAL A 178 5.92 -3.97 8.33
N ARG A 179 6.06 -5.02 7.50
CA ARG A 179 7.23 -5.19 6.65
C ARG A 179 7.02 -4.59 5.25
N ASN A 180 6.13 -5.19 4.50
CA ASN A 180 5.82 -4.81 3.12
C ASN A 180 4.36 -5.15 2.79
N PRO A 181 3.39 -4.38 3.29
CA PRO A 181 1.99 -4.64 2.99
C PRO A 181 1.69 -4.32 1.53
N GLN A 182 1.20 -5.30 0.78
CA GLN A 182 0.84 -5.15 -0.62
C GLN A 182 -0.65 -5.38 -0.89
N GLY A 183 -1.44 -5.61 0.14
CA GLY A 183 -2.88 -5.58 0.12
C GLY A 183 -3.41 -4.66 1.21
N LEU A 184 -4.37 -3.82 0.86
CA LEU A 184 -5.12 -2.97 1.77
C LEU A 184 -6.51 -2.77 1.20
N THR A 185 -7.55 -3.07 1.97
CA THR A 185 -8.94 -2.98 1.51
C THR A 185 -9.86 -2.61 2.65
N VAL A 186 -10.99 -2.00 2.32
CA VAL A 186 -12.09 -1.73 3.25
C VAL A 186 -13.15 -2.81 3.08
N SER A 187 -13.63 -3.34 4.19
CA SER A 187 -14.76 -4.26 4.23
C SER A 187 -16.06 -3.48 4.44
N ASN A 188 -17.00 -3.60 3.52
CA ASN A 188 -18.33 -3.02 3.69
C ASN A 188 -19.20 -3.85 4.65
N TYR A 189 -18.82 -5.10 4.96
CA TYR A 189 -19.57 -5.97 5.87
C TYR A 189 -19.42 -5.55 7.34
N ASP A 190 -18.22 -5.16 7.75
CA ASP A 190 -17.93 -4.81 9.15
C ASP A 190 -17.25 -3.44 9.30
N GLY A 191 -17.03 -2.74 8.20
CA GLY A 191 -16.42 -1.42 8.15
C GLY A 191 -14.95 -1.40 8.54
N LYS A 192 -14.26 -2.55 8.61
CA LYS A 192 -12.86 -2.62 8.97
C LYS A 192 -11.94 -2.48 7.76
N ILE A 193 -10.69 -2.21 8.05
CA ILE A 193 -9.63 -2.16 7.05
C ILE A 193 -8.75 -3.38 7.24
N TYR A 194 -8.57 -4.15 6.18
CA TYR A 194 -7.74 -5.34 6.19
C TYR A 194 -6.50 -5.15 5.33
N LEU A 195 -5.41 -5.82 5.73
CA LEU A 195 -4.15 -5.78 5.02
C LEU A 195 -3.53 -7.17 4.90
N SER A 196 -2.82 -7.39 3.81
CA SER A 196 -1.90 -8.51 3.63
C SER A 196 -0.47 -8.01 3.59
N ASN A 197 0.43 -8.72 4.25
CA ASN A 197 1.81 -8.31 4.42
C ASN A 197 2.79 -9.43 4.07
N HIS A 198 3.78 -9.11 3.26
CA HIS A 198 4.88 -10.02 2.96
C HIS A 198 5.80 -10.23 4.15
N GLY A 199 5.97 -11.48 4.55
CA GLY A 199 7.07 -11.93 5.38
C GLY A 199 8.41 -11.96 4.63
N ALA A 200 9.38 -12.70 5.15
CA ALA A 200 10.63 -12.99 4.45
C ALA A 200 10.55 -14.37 3.79
N LYS A 201 11.34 -15.37 4.24
CA LYS A 201 11.18 -16.75 3.80
C LYS A 201 10.11 -17.43 4.67
N GLY A 202 8.83 -17.15 4.39
CA GLY A 202 7.66 -17.45 5.22
C GLY A 202 7.28 -16.29 6.16
N GLY A 203 6.12 -16.43 6.81
CA GLY A 203 5.60 -15.42 7.71
C GLY A 203 4.85 -14.29 7.01
N ASP A 204 4.35 -14.54 5.81
CA ASP A 204 3.30 -13.70 5.21
C ASP A 204 2.07 -13.79 6.10
N TRP A 205 1.32 -12.70 6.22
CA TRP A 205 0.15 -12.70 7.07
C TRP A 205 -0.95 -11.76 6.55
N PHE A 206 -2.16 -12.03 7.03
CA PHE A 206 -3.36 -11.25 6.84
C PHE A 206 -3.89 -10.79 8.20
N GLY A 207 -4.33 -9.54 8.29
CA GLY A 207 -4.84 -8.96 9.52
C GLY A 207 -5.58 -7.66 9.32
N GLU A 208 -6.05 -7.06 10.42
CA GLU A 208 -6.79 -5.81 10.47
C GLU A 208 -5.84 -4.63 10.73
N ALA A 209 -6.01 -3.53 10.00
CA ALA A 209 -5.34 -2.27 10.35
C ALA A 209 -6.04 -1.65 11.56
N LYS A 210 -5.33 -1.57 12.69
CA LYS A 210 -5.86 -1.12 13.97
C LYS A 210 -5.12 0.11 14.49
N LYS A 211 -5.91 1.10 14.92
CA LYS A 211 -5.42 2.36 15.44
C LYS A 211 -4.47 2.17 16.62
N GLY A 212 -3.24 2.67 16.49
CA GLY A 212 -2.24 2.67 17.56
C GLY A 212 -1.55 1.32 17.83
N GLU A 213 -1.84 0.29 17.05
CA GLU A 213 -1.31 -1.06 17.28
C GLU A 213 0.01 -1.31 16.53
N ASN A 214 0.64 -2.46 16.83
CA ASN A 214 1.95 -2.84 16.34
C ASN A 214 2.00 -4.34 15.99
N TYR A 215 2.22 -4.67 14.71
CA TYR A 215 2.38 -6.06 14.24
C TYR A 215 3.78 -6.66 14.47
N GLY A 216 4.69 -5.88 15.02
CA GLY A 216 5.96 -6.37 15.58
C GLY A 216 7.08 -6.68 14.60
N TRP A 217 7.00 -6.30 13.34
CA TRP A 217 8.15 -6.44 12.45
C TRP A 217 9.28 -5.48 12.88
N LYS A 218 10.58 -5.87 13.01
CA LYS A 218 11.22 -7.17 12.76
C LYS A 218 11.51 -7.93 14.08
N ILE A 219 10.75 -7.68 15.14
CA ILE A 219 10.85 -8.42 16.41
C ILE A 219 10.17 -9.78 16.25
N LEU A 220 9.04 -9.83 15.56
CA LEU A 220 8.29 -11.05 15.25
C LEU A 220 8.59 -11.52 13.84
N GLY A 221 8.72 -12.84 13.67
CA GLY A 221 8.92 -13.47 12.36
C GLY A 221 7.70 -14.19 11.79
N TRP A 222 6.59 -14.27 12.54
CA TRP A 222 5.38 -15.01 12.15
C TRP A 222 5.66 -16.44 11.66
N GLY A 223 6.72 -17.06 12.21
CA GLY A 223 7.20 -18.39 11.80
C GLY A 223 8.16 -18.39 10.60
N GLY A 224 8.36 -17.25 9.96
CA GLY A 224 9.32 -17.10 8.86
C GLY A 224 10.77 -17.00 9.32
N LYS A 225 11.67 -17.14 8.34
CA LYS A 225 13.12 -17.02 8.50
C LYS A 225 13.67 -15.94 7.58
N ASN A 226 14.83 -15.42 7.89
CA ASN A 226 15.61 -14.61 6.94
C ASN A 226 15.96 -15.42 5.69
N TYR A 227 16.29 -14.77 4.59
CA TYR A 227 16.69 -15.46 3.35
C TYR A 227 17.99 -16.27 3.54
N SER A 228 18.83 -15.92 4.51
CA SER A 228 19.98 -16.71 4.96
C SER A 228 19.61 -18.02 5.68
N GLY A 229 18.34 -18.21 6.03
CA GLY A 229 17.86 -19.34 6.82
C GLY A 229 17.86 -19.11 8.34
N SER A 230 18.45 -18.02 8.83
CA SER A 230 18.46 -17.66 10.25
C SER A 230 17.06 -17.27 10.74
N LYS A 231 16.78 -17.53 12.01
CA LYS A 231 15.51 -17.16 12.67
C LYS A 231 15.37 -15.63 12.77
N ILE A 232 14.18 -15.09 12.51
CA ILE A 232 13.90 -13.66 12.66
C ILE A 232 13.57 -13.35 14.12
N GLY A 233 12.66 -14.12 14.72
CA GLY A 233 12.15 -13.92 16.07
C GLY A 233 11.08 -14.94 16.39
N PRO A 234 10.35 -14.77 17.50
CA PRO A 234 9.23 -15.64 17.81
C PRO A 234 8.13 -15.47 16.75
N LYS A 235 7.26 -16.48 16.68
CA LYS A 235 6.08 -16.48 15.81
C LYS A 235 5.13 -15.35 16.19
N TRP A 236 4.87 -15.22 17.48
CA TRP A 236 4.11 -14.16 18.11
C TRP A 236 4.44 -14.07 19.60
N LYS A 237 4.17 -12.96 20.25
CA LYS A 237 4.23 -12.80 21.72
C LYS A 237 3.25 -11.72 22.19
N PRO A 238 2.82 -11.71 23.46
CA PRO A 238 2.02 -10.64 24.05
C PRO A 238 2.63 -9.25 23.85
N GLY A 239 1.79 -8.23 23.77
CA GLY A 239 2.19 -6.83 23.51
C GLY A 239 2.24 -6.45 22.03
N PHE A 240 1.93 -7.38 21.12
CA PHE A 240 1.84 -7.11 19.69
C PHE A 240 0.47 -7.55 19.13
N THR A 241 0.04 -6.88 18.08
CA THR A 241 -1.18 -7.24 17.34
C THR A 241 -1.05 -8.64 16.77
N LYS A 242 -2.08 -9.47 16.91
CA LYS A 242 -2.09 -10.82 16.36
C LYS A 242 -2.70 -10.81 14.96
N ALA A 243 -2.00 -11.40 14.00
CA ALA A 243 -2.54 -11.65 12.66
C ALA A 243 -3.74 -12.61 12.72
N ILE A 244 -4.69 -12.41 11.82
CA ILE A 244 -5.86 -13.31 11.66
C ILE A 244 -5.38 -14.63 11.07
N GLN A 245 -4.52 -14.56 10.04
CA GLN A 245 -3.93 -15.71 9.37
C GLN A 245 -2.48 -15.42 9.01
N TYR A 246 -1.62 -16.43 8.99
CA TYR A 246 -0.25 -16.33 8.48
C TYR A 246 0.16 -17.64 7.80
N TRP A 247 1.16 -17.54 6.92
CA TRP A 247 1.59 -18.66 6.07
C TRP A 247 3.10 -18.92 6.19
N VAL A 248 3.43 -20.19 6.33
CA VAL A 248 4.80 -20.72 6.26
C VAL A 248 4.73 -22.05 5.50
N PRO A 249 5.35 -22.16 4.34
CA PRO A 249 6.20 -21.17 3.66
C PRO A 249 5.44 -19.92 3.17
N SER A 250 6.18 -18.93 2.69
CA SER A 250 5.60 -17.72 2.05
C SER A 250 4.78 -18.11 0.82
N ILE A 251 3.61 -17.51 0.68
CA ILE A 251 2.75 -17.60 -0.50
C ILE A 251 2.79 -16.34 -1.36
N ALA A 252 3.62 -15.36 -0.95
CA ALA A 252 3.80 -14.07 -1.61
C ALA A 252 2.47 -13.33 -1.78
N THR A 253 1.77 -13.09 -0.66
CA THR A 253 0.50 -12.35 -0.66
C THR A 253 0.63 -11.01 -1.39
N SER A 254 -0.32 -10.69 -2.25
CA SER A 254 -0.35 -9.44 -3.01
C SER A 254 -1.57 -8.60 -2.62
N ALA A 255 -2.23 -7.99 -3.60
CA ALA A 255 -3.49 -7.28 -3.37
C ALA A 255 -4.54 -8.19 -2.74
N ILE A 256 -5.41 -7.59 -1.95
CA ILE A 256 -6.60 -8.23 -1.41
C ILE A 256 -7.83 -7.43 -1.80
N THR A 257 -8.93 -8.12 -1.98
CA THR A 257 -10.25 -7.53 -2.15
C THR A 257 -11.27 -8.38 -1.41
N ILE A 258 -12.31 -7.75 -0.92
CA ILE A 258 -13.48 -8.43 -0.39
C ILE A 258 -14.50 -8.42 -1.50
N TYR A 259 -14.94 -9.60 -1.89
CA TYR A 259 -15.90 -9.72 -2.99
C TYR A 259 -17.30 -9.33 -2.51
N GLU A 260 -17.92 -8.43 -3.28
CA GLU A 260 -19.30 -7.98 -3.10
C GLU A 260 -19.96 -7.98 -4.48
N GLY A 261 -20.64 -9.05 -4.83
CA GLY A 261 -21.20 -9.18 -6.17
C GLY A 261 -22.26 -10.26 -6.27
N ASN A 262 -22.90 -10.33 -7.44
CA ASN A 262 -23.96 -11.27 -7.73
C ASN A 262 -23.51 -12.48 -8.57
N GLU A 263 -22.32 -12.39 -9.19
CA GLU A 263 -21.78 -13.42 -10.06
C GLU A 263 -21.34 -14.68 -9.27
N PHE A 264 -20.68 -14.47 -8.13
CA PHE A 264 -20.15 -15.52 -7.27
C PHE A 264 -20.74 -15.35 -5.85
N LYS A 265 -22.01 -15.69 -5.68
CA LYS A 265 -22.74 -15.44 -4.42
C LYS A 265 -22.08 -16.06 -3.19
N ASP A 266 -21.45 -17.23 -3.34
CA ASP A 266 -20.77 -17.95 -2.27
C ASP A 266 -19.42 -17.30 -1.87
N TRP A 267 -18.97 -16.27 -2.60
CA TRP A 267 -17.72 -15.54 -2.32
C TRP A 267 -17.97 -14.22 -1.58
N ASN A 268 -19.21 -13.86 -1.35
CA ASN A 268 -19.54 -12.62 -0.63
C ASN A 268 -19.04 -12.67 0.81
N GLY A 269 -18.24 -11.66 1.23
CA GLY A 269 -17.61 -11.53 2.55
C GLY A 269 -16.23 -12.13 2.57
#